data_ebf34c992ff71e87031cc723d40ae68e
#
_entry.id   ebf34c992ff71e87031cc723d40ae68e
#
_cell.length_a   1.000
_cell.length_b   1.000
_cell.length_c   1.000
_cell.angle_alpha   90.00
_cell.angle_beta   90.00
_cell.angle_gamma   90.00
#
_symmetry.space_group_name_H-M   'P 1'
#
loop_
_entity.id
_entity.type
_entity.pdbx_description
1 polymer ?
#
loop_
_entity_poly.entity_id
_entity_poly.type
_entity_poly.pdbx_seq_one_letter_code
_entity_poly.pdbx_strand_id
1 'polypeptide(L)'
;MHDIKAIRDDPDAYARGWSSRGVADAAGVVAGILDADGHLRAAQTSFQAAQARRNEASKLIGAAKAQKDDAKAQALMAEVASLKGEIDGRSADETKFAAKLKDVLAALPNLAAADVPEGEDEAANQEVRRWSDRSAVPAGKINTTPKDHVTLGEALGMMDFEAAARMSGARFVVLKQDLARLERALGQFMLDLQTEEHGYTEVSPPLLVKDEALVGTGQLPKFEADLFAATSGLGPIADYAQTMAISAMESMEAAAASHNEIIHRITHGEALKRVSDQLSERRWLIPTAEVSLTNLVREQITAEETLPLRLTALTPSFRSEAGASGRDTRGMIRQHQFYKVELVSITTPETSNAEHERMVTCAEEVLKRLELPFRTMLLCKGDMGFTARKTFDLEVWLPSQNTYREISSCSNCGDFQARRMDARTKKAGDKGGRFVHTLNGSGLAVGRTLVAVMENYQDEGGRIAIPAALQPYMRGATHIGGEA
;
A
#
# COMPACT_ATOMS: atom_id res chain seq x y z
N MET A 1 -0.73 11.62 0.86
CA MET A 1 -0.36 12.56 1.95
C MET A 1 -1.22 13.80 1.83
N HIS A 2 -1.52 14.48 2.93
CA HIS A 2 -2.41 15.65 2.91
C HIS A 2 -1.70 16.93 2.45
N ASP A 3 -2.49 17.88 1.92
CA ASP A 3 -2.03 19.22 1.55
C ASP A 3 -2.06 20.12 2.78
N ILE A 4 -0.89 20.57 3.23
CA ILE A 4 -0.79 21.46 4.40
C ILE A 4 -1.50 22.81 4.17
N LYS A 5 -1.55 23.27 2.91
CA LYS A 5 -2.29 24.49 2.57
C LYS A 5 -3.79 24.29 2.79
N ALA A 6 -4.34 23.18 2.31
CA ALA A 6 -5.75 22.86 2.51
C ALA A 6 -6.10 22.70 3.99
N ILE A 7 -5.19 22.12 4.81
CA ILE A 7 -5.39 22.05 6.26
C ILE A 7 -5.44 23.44 6.91
N ARG A 8 -4.59 24.37 6.45
CA ARG A 8 -4.62 25.77 6.93
C ARG A 8 -5.89 26.51 6.53
N ASP A 9 -6.36 26.25 5.30
CA ASP A 9 -7.53 26.94 4.75
C ASP A 9 -8.84 26.48 5.43
N ASP A 10 -8.96 25.21 5.83
CA ASP A 10 -10.13 24.68 6.55
C ASP A 10 -9.71 23.60 7.60
N PRO A 11 -9.15 24.01 8.73
CA PRO A 11 -8.71 23.09 9.78
C PRO A 11 -9.86 22.29 10.39
N ASP A 12 -11.06 22.87 10.49
CA ASP A 12 -12.22 22.22 11.08
C ASP A 12 -12.74 21.08 10.21
N ALA A 13 -12.70 21.21 8.88
CA ALA A 13 -13.06 20.12 7.97
C ALA A 13 -12.12 18.92 8.13
N TYR A 14 -10.80 19.17 8.32
CA TYR A 14 -9.84 18.11 8.58
C TYR A 14 -10.05 17.46 9.95
N ALA A 15 -10.31 18.24 11.00
CA ALA A 15 -10.60 17.71 12.32
C ALA A 15 -11.86 16.81 12.28
N ARG A 16 -12.95 17.26 11.68
CA ARG A 16 -14.17 16.44 11.49
C ARG A 16 -13.91 15.20 10.65
N GLY A 17 -13.20 15.35 9.53
CA GLY A 17 -12.90 14.26 8.62
C GLY A 17 -12.06 13.16 9.27
N TRP A 18 -11.02 13.52 10.03
CA TRP A 18 -10.19 12.55 10.75
C TRP A 18 -10.90 11.94 11.96
N SER A 19 -11.73 12.72 12.67
CA SER A 19 -12.57 12.18 13.74
C SER A 19 -13.49 11.08 13.24
N SER A 20 -14.15 11.30 12.08
CA SER A 20 -15.03 10.28 11.45
C SER A 20 -14.26 9.06 10.89
N ARG A 21 -12.92 9.12 10.84
CA ARG A 21 -12.00 8.03 10.51
C ARG A 21 -11.35 7.40 11.75
N GLY A 22 -11.88 7.66 12.95
CA GLY A 22 -11.38 7.09 14.20
C GLY A 22 -10.08 7.69 14.72
N VAL A 23 -9.65 8.87 14.24
CA VAL A 23 -8.47 9.55 14.80
C VAL A 23 -8.87 10.19 16.12
N ALA A 24 -8.25 9.71 17.21
CA ALA A 24 -8.45 10.28 18.53
C ALA A 24 -7.92 11.72 18.59
N ASP A 25 -8.65 12.60 19.30
CA ASP A 25 -8.29 14.02 19.45
C ASP A 25 -7.89 14.68 18.11
N ALA A 26 -8.70 14.47 17.06
CA ALA A 26 -8.41 15.01 15.74
C ALA A 26 -8.22 16.54 15.73
N ALA A 27 -8.88 17.29 16.62
CA ALA A 27 -8.70 18.72 16.76
C ALA A 27 -7.31 19.06 17.31
N GLY A 28 -6.84 18.35 18.33
CA GLY A 28 -5.47 18.49 18.84
C GLY A 28 -4.41 18.11 17.82
N VAL A 29 -4.68 17.07 17.02
CA VAL A 29 -3.80 16.68 15.91
C VAL A 29 -3.68 17.79 14.86
N VAL A 30 -4.80 18.42 14.46
CA VAL A 30 -4.80 19.56 13.51
C VAL A 30 -4.02 20.74 14.10
N ALA A 31 -4.26 21.08 15.37
CA ALA A 31 -3.53 22.15 16.05
C ALA A 31 -2.01 21.89 16.06
N GLY A 32 -1.59 20.66 16.35
CA GLY A 32 -0.18 20.24 16.32
C GLY A 32 0.45 20.32 14.92
N ILE A 33 -0.30 20.00 13.88
CA ILE A 33 0.13 20.13 12.47
C ILE A 33 0.35 21.61 12.12
N LEU A 34 -0.60 22.47 12.49
CA LEU A 34 -0.51 23.91 12.20
C LEU A 34 0.64 24.57 12.97
N ASP A 35 0.91 24.15 14.19
CA ASP A 35 2.08 24.57 14.97
C ASP A 35 3.38 24.15 14.28
N ALA A 36 3.50 22.88 13.89
CA ALA A 36 4.66 22.36 13.16
C ALA A 36 4.90 23.08 11.82
N ASP A 37 3.83 23.38 11.07
CA ASP A 37 3.89 24.18 9.84
C ASP A 37 4.32 25.63 10.14
N GLY A 38 3.86 26.21 11.23
CA GLY A 38 4.29 27.52 11.71
C GLY A 38 5.79 27.59 11.96
N HIS A 39 6.33 26.60 12.66
CA HIS A 39 7.77 26.48 12.91
C HIS A 39 8.57 26.29 11.63
N LEU A 40 8.11 25.44 10.70
CA LEU A 40 8.76 25.24 9.42
C LEU A 40 8.82 26.54 8.62
N ARG A 41 7.71 27.26 8.50
CA ARG A 41 7.67 28.55 7.75
C ARG A 41 8.55 29.62 8.39
N ALA A 42 8.61 29.67 9.72
CA ALA A 42 9.51 30.57 10.44
C ALA A 42 10.98 30.23 10.16
N ALA A 43 11.35 28.94 10.19
CA ALA A 43 12.69 28.49 9.84
C ALA A 43 13.06 28.83 8.39
N GLN A 44 12.17 28.57 7.44
CA GLN A 44 12.36 28.93 6.02
C GLN A 44 12.56 30.44 5.82
N THR A 45 11.72 31.27 6.43
CA THR A 45 11.84 32.74 6.35
C THR A 45 13.19 33.21 6.89
N SER A 46 13.58 32.66 8.05
CA SER A 46 14.83 32.97 8.72
C SER A 46 16.06 32.55 7.90
N PHE A 47 16.02 31.36 7.29
CA PHE A 47 17.06 30.85 6.41
C PHE A 47 17.21 31.73 5.15
N GLN A 48 16.10 32.07 4.48
CA GLN A 48 16.09 32.94 3.31
C GLN A 48 16.63 34.34 3.62
N ALA A 49 16.26 34.91 4.79
CA ALA A 49 16.75 36.21 5.25
C ALA A 49 18.28 36.22 5.43
N ALA A 50 18.81 35.17 6.09
CA ALA A 50 20.25 35.02 6.29
C ALA A 50 21.02 34.85 4.94
N GLN A 51 20.47 34.07 4.01
CA GLN A 51 21.03 33.93 2.66
C GLN A 51 21.03 35.25 1.91
N ALA A 52 19.91 35.99 1.93
CA ALA A 52 19.79 37.28 1.28
C ALA A 52 20.82 38.26 1.83
N ARG A 53 20.96 38.34 3.19
CA ARG A 53 21.93 39.22 3.84
C ARG A 53 23.36 38.83 3.51
N ARG A 54 23.72 37.56 3.48
CA ARG A 54 25.05 37.08 3.05
C ARG A 54 25.35 37.51 1.62
N ASN A 55 24.38 37.37 0.70
CA ASN A 55 24.56 37.74 -0.70
C ASN A 55 24.73 39.26 -0.88
N GLU A 56 24.00 40.06 -0.10
CA GLU A 56 24.15 41.53 -0.07
C GLU A 56 25.52 41.93 0.47
N ALA A 57 25.93 41.40 1.64
CA ALA A 57 27.23 41.68 2.25
C ALA A 57 28.38 41.31 1.30
N SER A 58 28.27 40.16 0.59
CA SER A 58 29.25 39.74 -0.40
C SER A 58 29.40 40.73 -1.58
N LYS A 59 28.30 41.35 -2.05
CA LYS A 59 28.34 42.39 -3.04
C LYS A 59 29.00 43.69 -2.51
N LEU A 60 28.69 44.05 -1.28
CA LEU A 60 29.24 45.22 -0.62
C LEU A 60 30.74 45.13 -0.37
N ILE A 61 31.30 43.90 -0.11
CA ILE A 61 32.75 43.67 -0.02
C ILE A 61 33.44 44.10 -1.31
N GLY A 62 32.90 43.74 -2.48
CA GLY A 62 33.44 44.17 -3.77
C GLY A 62 33.48 45.69 -3.94
N ALA A 63 32.39 46.39 -3.56
CA ALA A 63 32.31 47.83 -3.59
C ALA A 63 33.28 48.51 -2.61
N ALA A 64 33.40 48.03 -1.37
CA ALA A 64 34.33 48.56 -0.37
C ALA A 64 35.79 48.42 -0.83
N LYS A 65 36.16 47.26 -1.39
CA LYS A 65 37.51 47.03 -1.94
C LYS A 65 37.81 47.96 -3.12
N ALA A 66 36.84 48.22 -4.02
CA ALA A 66 37.00 49.13 -5.13
C ALA A 66 37.21 50.61 -4.66
N GLN A 67 36.63 50.96 -3.51
CA GLN A 67 36.76 52.26 -2.84
C GLN A 67 37.99 52.33 -1.91
N LYS A 68 38.79 51.27 -1.80
CA LYS A 68 39.93 51.14 -0.87
C LYS A 68 39.55 51.35 0.60
N ASP A 69 38.30 51.01 0.99
CA ASP A 69 37.81 51.05 2.36
C ASP A 69 38.05 49.66 3.02
N ASP A 70 39.27 49.43 3.46
CA ASP A 70 39.70 48.16 3.99
C ASP A 70 39.00 47.82 5.31
N ALA A 71 38.69 48.83 6.15
CA ALA A 71 37.99 48.61 7.40
C ALA A 71 36.57 48.07 7.18
N LYS A 72 35.84 48.68 6.24
CA LYS A 72 34.49 48.23 5.86
C LYS A 72 34.53 46.86 5.16
N ALA A 73 35.53 46.61 4.33
CA ALA A 73 35.69 45.31 3.69
C ALA A 73 35.94 44.19 4.72
N GLN A 74 36.80 44.42 5.75
CA GLN A 74 37.05 43.46 6.82
C GLN A 74 35.81 43.23 7.69
N ALA A 75 35.06 44.26 8.05
CA ALA A 75 33.81 44.12 8.81
C ALA A 75 32.77 43.25 8.08
N LEU A 76 32.59 43.49 6.77
CA LEU A 76 31.69 42.72 5.92
C LEU A 76 32.17 41.29 5.71
N MET A 77 33.46 41.03 5.64
CA MET A 77 34.04 39.71 5.57
C MET A 77 33.79 38.92 6.86
N ALA A 78 33.92 39.55 8.04
CA ALA A 78 33.61 38.97 9.31
C ALA A 78 32.11 38.65 9.44
N GLU A 79 31.24 39.57 8.97
CA GLU A 79 29.78 39.32 8.91
C GLU A 79 29.44 38.13 8.02
N VAL A 80 30.01 38.03 6.81
CA VAL A 80 29.81 36.87 5.91
C VAL A 80 30.27 35.54 6.55
N ALA A 81 31.36 35.57 7.29
CA ALA A 81 31.85 34.39 8.02
C ALA A 81 30.88 33.95 9.13
N SER A 82 30.33 34.90 9.92
CA SER A 82 29.33 34.64 10.94
C SER A 82 28.03 34.09 10.31
N LEU A 83 27.54 34.73 9.23
CA LEU A 83 26.33 34.31 8.54
C LEU A 83 26.42 32.89 7.95
N LYS A 84 27.63 32.40 7.64
CA LYS A 84 27.78 31.03 7.17
C LYS A 84 27.36 30.02 8.23
N GLY A 85 27.83 30.17 9.47
CA GLY A 85 27.42 29.29 10.57
C GLY A 85 25.94 29.39 10.91
N GLU A 86 25.36 30.61 10.82
CA GLU A 86 23.92 30.80 11.01
C GLU A 86 23.09 30.10 9.93
N ILE A 87 23.50 30.21 8.66
CA ILE A 87 22.83 29.57 7.53
C ILE A 87 22.83 28.06 7.69
N ASP A 88 23.98 27.47 8.09
CA ASP A 88 24.10 26.02 8.32
C ASP A 88 23.15 25.56 9.44
N GLY A 89 23.08 26.30 10.57
CA GLY A 89 22.16 26.00 11.67
C GLY A 89 20.68 26.13 11.25
N ARG A 90 20.32 27.21 10.55
CA ARG A 90 18.92 27.43 10.08
C ARG A 90 18.50 26.43 9.02
N SER A 91 19.41 25.96 8.16
CA SER A 91 19.16 24.87 7.21
C SER A 91 18.88 23.55 7.91
N ALA A 92 19.61 23.27 9.00
CA ALA A 92 19.36 22.07 9.82
C ALA A 92 17.99 22.13 10.50
N ASP A 93 17.59 23.31 11.02
CA ASP A 93 16.27 23.51 11.63
C ASP A 93 15.15 23.34 10.60
N GLU A 94 15.29 23.92 9.40
CA GLU A 94 14.33 23.75 8.30
C GLU A 94 14.14 22.25 7.98
N THR A 95 15.25 21.52 7.80
CA THR A 95 15.24 20.07 7.53
C THR A 95 14.53 19.30 8.63
N LYS A 96 14.82 19.61 9.89
CA LYS A 96 14.21 18.99 11.07
C LYS A 96 12.70 19.22 11.13
N PHE A 97 12.24 20.46 10.95
CA PHE A 97 10.81 20.77 11.00
C PHE A 97 10.06 20.21 9.80
N ALA A 98 10.68 20.21 8.60
CA ALA A 98 10.09 19.59 7.42
C ALA A 98 9.90 18.07 7.61
N ALA A 99 10.90 17.37 8.16
CA ALA A 99 10.81 15.94 8.46
C ALA A 99 9.70 15.67 9.48
N LYS A 100 9.66 16.42 10.57
CA LYS A 100 8.62 16.27 11.61
C LYS A 100 7.20 16.44 11.04
N LEU A 101 6.98 17.49 10.24
CA LEU A 101 5.69 17.74 9.61
C LEU A 101 5.32 16.61 8.64
N LYS A 102 6.27 16.14 7.85
CA LYS A 102 6.09 15.02 6.92
C LYS A 102 5.68 13.75 7.66
N ASP A 103 6.34 13.41 8.76
CA ASP A 103 6.07 12.20 9.55
C ASP A 103 4.66 12.23 10.14
N VAL A 104 4.25 13.36 10.72
CA VAL A 104 2.89 13.51 11.26
C VAL A 104 1.84 13.35 10.16
N LEU A 105 2.01 14.03 9.02
CA LEU A 105 1.08 13.93 7.88
C LEU A 105 1.06 12.52 7.26
N ALA A 106 2.19 11.80 7.31
CA ALA A 106 2.28 10.44 6.79
C ALA A 106 1.53 9.40 7.63
N ALA A 107 1.32 9.67 8.92
CA ALA A 107 0.64 8.77 9.86
C ALA A 107 -0.89 8.89 9.82
N LEU A 108 -1.45 9.89 9.12
CA LEU A 108 -2.88 10.17 9.13
C LEU A 108 -3.60 9.54 7.93
N PRO A 109 -4.81 8.96 8.14
CA PRO A 109 -5.59 8.36 7.06
C PRO A 109 -6.11 9.40 6.09
N ASN A 110 -6.42 8.99 4.86
CA ASN A 110 -7.07 9.84 3.88
C ASN A 110 -8.47 10.28 4.37
N LEU A 111 -8.96 11.41 3.88
CA LEU A 111 -10.31 11.87 4.16
C LEU A 111 -11.33 11.12 3.29
N ALA A 112 -12.44 10.73 3.89
CA ALA A 112 -13.54 10.09 3.18
C ALA A 112 -14.24 11.06 2.22
N ALA A 113 -14.79 10.54 1.11
CA ALA A 113 -15.68 11.28 0.25
C ALA A 113 -17.03 11.55 0.97
N ALA A 114 -17.74 12.58 0.52
CA ALA A 114 -18.96 13.04 1.18
C ALA A 114 -20.11 12.03 1.14
N ASP A 115 -20.11 11.14 0.17
CA ASP A 115 -21.11 10.10 -0.05
C ASP A 115 -20.77 8.75 0.64
N VAL A 116 -19.72 8.70 1.43
CA VAL A 116 -19.34 7.53 2.23
C VAL A 116 -20.14 7.52 3.53
N PRO A 117 -20.81 6.38 3.87
CA PRO A 117 -21.64 6.29 5.07
C PRO A 117 -20.81 6.46 6.36
N GLU A 118 -21.47 7.05 7.37
CA GLU A 118 -20.91 7.07 8.73
C GLU A 118 -20.93 5.65 9.32
N GLY A 119 -19.95 5.34 10.16
CA GLY A 119 -19.86 4.06 10.85
C GLY A 119 -18.43 3.80 11.36
N GLU A 120 -18.34 2.95 12.38
CA GLU A 120 -17.08 2.61 13.06
C GLU A 120 -16.44 1.33 12.50
N ASP A 121 -17.27 0.39 12.03
CA ASP A 121 -16.84 -0.94 11.59
C ASP A 121 -17.71 -1.50 10.45
N GLU A 122 -17.46 -2.75 10.07
CA GLU A 122 -18.14 -3.47 9.00
C GLU A 122 -19.67 -3.56 9.13
N ALA A 123 -20.22 -3.42 10.34
CA ALA A 123 -21.68 -3.48 10.55
C ALA A 123 -22.42 -2.27 9.95
N ALA A 124 -21.71 -1.17 9.72
CA ALA A 124 -22.27 0.05 9.11
C ALA A 124 -22.06 0.11 7.58
N ASN A 125 -21.44 -0.89 6.96
CA ASN A 125 -21.30 -0.99 5.52
C ASN A 125 -22.65 -1.15 4.84
N GLN A 126 -22.80 -0.55 3.65
CA GLN A 126 -24.08 -0.55 2.92
C GLN A 126 -24.01 -1.46 1.70
N GLU A 127 -24.94 -2.43 1.62
CA GLU A 127 -25.12 -3.22 0.41
C GLU A 127 -25.73 -2.34 -0.69
N VAL A 128 -24.98 -2.16 -1.79
CA VAL A 128 -25.41 -1.32 -2.91
C VAL A 128 -25.86 -2.12 -4.12
N ARG A 129 -25.35 -3.34 -4.30
CA ARG A 129 -25.72 -4.25 -5.37
C ARG A 129 -25.64 -5.70 -4.89
N ARG A 130 -26.48 -6.56 -5.47
CA ARG A 130 -26.41 -8.02 -5.27
C ARG A 130 -26.66 -8.71 -6.61
N TRP A 131 -25.88 -9.74 -6.85
CA TRP A 131 -26.06 -10.63 -7.99
C TRP A 131 -26.15 -12.07 -7.50
N SER A 132 -27.18 -12.78 -7.92
CA SER A 132 -27.45 -14.15 -7.46
C SER A 132 -28.13 -15.01 -8.52
N ASP A 133 -27.91 -14.69 -9.80
CA ASP A 133 -28.49 -15.54 -10.85
C ASP A 133 -27.79 -16.90 -10.84
N ARG A 134 -28.49 -17.86 -10.23
CA ARG A 134 -28.10 -19.27 -10.21
C ARG A 134 -28.71 -20.07 -11.35
N SER A 135 -29.29 -19.41 -12.34
CA SER A 135 -29.96 -20.09 -13.47
C SER A 135 -28.98 -20.98 -14.27
N ALA A 136 -27.69 -20.73 -14.13
CA ALA A 136 -26.63 -21.44 -14.80
C ALA A 136 -25.77 -22.33 -13.87
N VAL A 137 -25.99 -22.35 -12.55
CA VAL A 137 -25.48 -23.46 -11.75
C VAL A 137 -26.12 -24.71 -12.35
N PRO A 138 -25.33 -25.65 -12.93
CA PRO A 138 -25.89 -26.84 -13.55
C PRO A 138 -26.94 -27.43 -12.61
N ALA A 139 -28.11 -27.77 -13.15
CA ALA A 139 -29.28 -28.27 -12.39
C ALA A 139 -29.00 -29.61 -11.66
N GLY A 140 -27.79 -29.85 -11.28
CA GLY A 140 -27.26 -30.92 -10.47
C GLY A 140 -27.09 -30.48 -9.04
N LYS A 141 -28.23 -30.29 -8.36
CA LYS A 141 -28.30 -30.39 -6.90
C LYS A 141 -27.36 -29.41 -6.13
N ILE A 142 -27.93 -28.32 -5.68
CA ILE A 142 -27.38 -27.57 -4.54
C ILE A 142 -27.16 -28.61 -3.43
N ASN A 143 -25.92 -28.88 -3.08
CA ASN A 143 -25.60 -29.78 -1.97
C ASN A 143 -26.24 -29.17 -0.70
N THR A 144 -27.18 -29.89 -0.11
CA THR A 144 -27.91 -29.43 1.09
C THR A 144 -27.03 -29.39 2.33
N THR A 145 -25.87 -30.06 2.27
CA THR A 145 -24.84 -30.09 3.32
C THR A 145 -23.45 -29.81 2.69
N PRO A 146 -23.18 -28.57 2.29
CA PRO A 146 -21.94 -28.24 1.59
C PRO A 146 -20.72 -28.45 2.51
N LYS A 147 -19.73 -29.18 2.00
CA LYS A 147 -18.43 -29.32 2.65
C LYS A 147 -17.60 -28.08 2.42
N ASP A 148 -16.74 -27.76 3.38
CA ASP A 148 -15.76 -26.71 3.20
C ASP A 148 -14.66 -27.13 2.20
N HIS A 149 -13.96 -26.14 1.64
CA HIS A 149 -12.90 -26.36 0.64
C HIS A 149 -11.74 -27.22 1.14
N VAL A 150 -11.45 -27.18 2.47
CA VAL A 150 -10.39 -28.00 3.06
C VAL A 150 -10.81 -29.47 3.03
N THR A 151 -12.02 -29.78 3.50
CA THR A 151 -12.58 -31.13 3.48
C THR A 151 -12.63 -31.69 2.06
N LEU A 152 -13.04 -30.88 1.08
CA LEU A 152 -13.05 -31.28 -0.34
C LEU A 152 -11.64 -31.53 -0.87
N GLY A 153 -10.72 -30.60 -0.66
CA GLY A 153 -9.37 -30.67 -1.20
C GLY A 153 -8.52 -31.80 -0.59
N GLU A 154 -8.68 -32.07 0.71
CA GLU A 154 -8.04 -33.18 1.38
C GLU A 154 -8.62 -34.54 0.92
N ALA A 155 -9.94 -34.65 0.79
CA ALA A 155 -10.60 -35.87 0.30
C ALA A 155 -10.19 -36.18 -1.16
N LEU A 156 -9.95 -35.19 -1.98
CA LEU A 156 -9.42 -35.36 -3.34
C LEU A 156 -7.92 -35.67 -3.37
N GLY A 157 -7.20 -35.55 -2.24
CA GLY A 157 -5.74 -35.67 -2.19
C GLY A 157 -4.98 -34.52 -2.90
N MET A 158 -5.65 -33.41 -3.14
CA MET A 158 -5.13 -32.29 -3.95
C MET A 158 -4.80 -31.03 -3.13
N MET A 159 -5.11 -31.01 -1.83
CA MET A 159 -4.65 -30.01 -0.86
C MET A 159 -3.82 -30.68 0.23
N ASP A 160 -2.67 -30.08 0.59
CA ASP A 160 -1.74 -30.63 1.56
C ASP A 160 -1.21 -29.53 2.48
N PHE A 161 -1.91 -29.35 3.58
CA PHE A 161 -1.53 -28.35 4.61
C PHE A 161 -0.36 -28.82 5.48
N GLU A 162 -0.21 -30.16 5.69
CA GLU A 162 0.90 -30.70 6.46
C GLU A 162 2.25 -30.50 5.74
N ALA A 163 2.28 -30.80 4.44
CA ALA A 163 3.49 -30.54 3.66
C ALA A 163 3.85 -29.05 3.65
N ALA A 164 2.88 -28.17 3.51
CA ALA A 164 3.10 -26.72 3.59
C ALA A 164 3.63 -26.30 4.97
N ALA A 165 3.04 -26.84 6.05
CA ALA A 165 3.47 -26.53 7.43
C ALA A 165 4.90 -26.97 7.72
N ARG A 166 5.33 -28.13 7.18
CA ARG A 166 6.72 -28.59 7.32
C ARG A 166 7.74 -27.70 6.60
N MET A 167 7.34 -27.03 5.51
CA MET A 167 8.21 -26.17 4.73
C MET A 167 8.21 -24.72 5.22
N SER A 168 7.02 -24.19 5.57
CA SER A 168 6.82 -22.75 5.72
C SER A 168 5.99 -22.36 6.95
N GLY A 169 5.47 -23.32 7.71
CA GLY A 169 4.61 -23.06 8.85
C GLY A 169 3.12 -22.98 8.49
N ALA A 170 2.33 -22.38 9.39
CA ALA A 170 0.88 -22.20 9.20
C ALA A 170 0.56 -21.18 8.09
N ARG A 171 -0.70 -21.17 7.64
CA ARG A 171 -1.21 -20.22 6.61
C ARG A 171 -0.54 -20.36 5.23
N PHE A 172 -0.02 -21.54 4.92
CA PHE A 172 0.42 -21.96 3.59
C PHE A 172 -0.33 -23.23 3.18
N VAL A 173 -0.42 -23.46 1.88
CA VAL A 173 -1.03 -24.67 1.31
C VAL A 173 -0.19 -25.16 0.13
N VAL A 174 -0.12 -26.46 -0.06
CA VAL A 174 0.35 -27.08 -1.29
C VAL A 174 -0.85 -27.58 -2.08
N LEU A 175 -1.09 -26.98 -3.24
CA LEU A 175 -2.08 -27.47 -4.20
C LEU A 175 -1.40 -28.47 -5.15
N LYS A 176 -2.13 -29.53 -5.52
CA LYS A 176 -1.63 -30.58 -6.40
C LYS A 176 -2.61 -30.84 -7.55
N GLN A 177 -2.11 -31.42 -8.65
CA GLN A 177 -2.89 -31.95 -9.77
C GLN A 177 -3.91 -30.90 -10.31
N ASP A 178 -5.19 -31.26 -10.38
CA ASP A 178 -6.23 -30.46 -11.00
C ASP A 178 -6.61 -29.23 -10.16
N LEU A 179 -6.45 -29.23 -8.82
CA LEU A 179 -6.63 -28.00 -8.03
C LEU A 179 -5.51 -26.99 -8.29
N ALA A 180 -4.25 -27.43 -8.45
CA ALA A 180 -3.17 -26.53 -8.84
C ALA A 180 -3.39 -25.98 -10.25
N ARG A 181 -3.97 -26.78 -11.14
CA ARG A 181 -4.37 -26.31 -12.48
C ARG A 181 -5.53 -25.33 -12.40
N LEU A 182 -6.54 -25.58 -11.57
CA LEU A 182 -7.70 -24.70 -11.42
C LEU A 182 -7.29 -23.35 -10.86
N GLU A 183 -6.38 -23.29 -9.87
CA GLU A 183 -5.83 -22.04 -9.38
C GLU A 183 -5.17 -21.22 -10.50
N ARG A 184 -4.31 -21.87 -11.30
CA ARG A 184 -3.67 -21.22 -12.45
C ARG A 184 -4.69 -20.80 -13.52
N ALA A 185 -5.68 -21.63 -13.80
CA ALA A 185 -6.77 -21.35 -14.76
C ALA A 185 -7.57 -20.12 -14.35
N LEU A 186 -7.90 -20.00 -13.05
CA LEU A 186 -8.56 -18.83 -12.50
C LEU A 186 -7.72 -17.55 -12.68
N GLY A 187 -6.44 -17.61 -12.32
CA GLY A 187 -5.55 -16.44 -12.50
C GLY A 187 -5.44 -16.00 -13.95
N GLN A 188 -5.27 -16.95 -14.89
CA GLN A 188 -5.20 -16.65 -16.32
C GLN A 188 -6.52 -16.09 -16.85
N PHE A 189 -7.64 -16.75 -16.56
CA PHE A 189 -8.97 -16.26 -16.95
C PHE A 189 -9.24 -14.83 -16.49
N MET A 190 -8.94 -14.53 -15.21
CA MET A 190 -9.11 -13.19 -14.66
C MET A 190 -8.24 -12.16 -15.38
N LEU A 191 -6.98 -12.50 -15.66
CA LEU A 191 -6.04 -11.61 -16.34
C LEU A 191 -6.47 -11.34 -17.77
N ASP A 192 -6.83 -12.39 -18.51
CA ASP A 192 -7.29 -12.30 -19.92
C ASP A 192 -8.56 -11.44 -20.01
N LEU A 193 -9.52 -11.63 -19.11
CA LEU A 193 -10.74 -10.82 -19.07
C LEU A 193 -10.44 -9.32 -18.88
N GLN A 194 -9.48 -8.97 -18.02
CA GLN A 194 -9.11 -7.58 -17.79
C GLN A 194 -8.37 -6.97 -18.99
N THR A 195 -7.53 -7.75 -19.65
CA THR A 195 -6.71 -7.24 -20.76
C THR A 195 -7.45 -7.23 -22.08
N GLU A 196 -8.25 -8.26 -22.39
CA GLU A 196 -8.91 -8.39 -23.68
C GLU A 196 -10.25 -7.63 -23.75
N GLU A 197 -11.04 -7.63 -22.65
CA GLU A 197 -12.38 -7.01 -22.66
C GLU A 197 -12.41 -5.65 -21.93
N HIS A 198 -11.62 -5.49 -20.85
CA HIS A 198 -11.71 -4.31 -20.00
C HIS A 198 -10.64 -3.25 -20.26
N GLY A 199 -9.75 -3.48 -21.23
CA GLY A 199 -8.77 -2.49 -21.69
C GLY A 199 -7.69 -2.13 -20.67
N TYR A 200 -7.35 -3.07 -19.77
CA TYR A 200 -6.18 -2.96 -18.93
C TYR A 200 -4.93 -3.40 -19.68
N THR A 201 -3.82 -2.74 -19.42
CA THR A 201 -2.50 -3.16 -19.91
C THR A 201 -1.88 -4.11 -18.91
N GLU A 202 -1.53 -5.33 -19.34
CA GLU A 202 -0.78 -6.26 -18.51
C GLU A 202 0.64 -5.75 -18.25
N VAL A 203 1.09 -5.87 -17.01
CA VAL A 203 2.44 -5.51 -16.57
C VAL A 203 3.03 -6.66 -15.77
N SER A 204 4.30 -6.98 -16.01
CA SER A 204 5.09 -7.91 -15.20
C SER A 204 6.03 -7.12 -14.28
N PRO A 205 5.58 -6.74 -13.06
CA PRO A 205 6.33 -5.83 -12.20
C PRO A 205 7.32 -6.57 -11.29
N PRO A 206 8.34 -5.87 -10.75
CA PRO A 206 9.16 -6.40 -9.66
C PRO A 206 8.33 -6.75 -8.42
N LEU A 207 8.65 -7.89 -7.79
CA LEU A 207 8.02 -8.35 -6.54
C LEU A 207 8.77 -7.89 -5.29
N LEU A 208 10.04 -7.50 -5.44
CA LEU A 208 10.88 -6.94 -4.40
C LEU A 208 11.01 -5.43 -4.62
N VAL A 209 10.55 -4.65 -3.65
CA VAL A 209 10.49 -3.19 -3.76
C VAL A 209 11.27 -2.50 -2.64
N LYS A 210 11.63 -1.24 -2.86
CA LYS A 210 12.25 -0.37 -1.85
C LYS A 210 11.22 0.22 -0.90
N ASP A 211 11.68 0.75 0.23
CA ASP A 211 10.86 1.47 1.23
C ASP A 211 10.00 2.57 0.57
N GLU A 212 10.60 3.35 -0.35
CA GLU A 212 9.91 4.47 -0.98
C GLU A 212 8.67 4.03 -1.77
N ALA A 213 8.69 2.84 -2.37
CA ALA A 213 7.53 2.31 -3.08
C ALA A 213 6.36 2.05 -2.12
N LEU A 214 6.63 1.46 -0.97
CA LEU A 214 5.64 1.19 0.08
C LEU A 214 5.16 2.46 0.78
N VAL A 215 6.05 3.44 0.96
CA VAL A 215 5.67 4.78 1.44
C VAL A 215 4.74 5.46 0.45
N GLY A 216 5.01 5.33 -0.84
CA GLY A 216 4.21 5.92 -1.91
C GLY A 216 2.76 5.47 -1.88
N THR A 217 2.53 4.17 -1.74
CA THR A 217 1.20 3.56 -1.68
C THR A 217 0.63 3.45 -0.26
N GLY A 218 1.36 3.91 0.78
CA GLY A 218 0.86 4.09 2.14
C GLY A 218 0.91 2.85 3.04
N GLN A 219 1.62 1.79 2.64
CA GLN A 219 1.86 0.65 3.52
C GLN A 219 2.85 1.00 4.63
N LEU A 220 3.93 1.72 4.30
CA LEU A 220 4.86 2.25 5.29
C LEU A 220 4.50 3.69 5.69
N PRO A 221 4.77 4.08 6.95
CA PRO A 221 5.33 3.25 8.04
C PRO A 221 4.28 2.41 8.78
N LYS A 222 2.98 2.67 8.61
CA LYS A 222 1.89 2.19 9.49
C LYS A 222 1.76 0.67 9.55
N PHE A 223 1.96 -0.02 8.44
CA PHE A 223 1.71 -1.46 8.31
C PHE A 223 3.01 -2.28 8.18
N GLU A 224 4.13 -1.78 8.73
CA GLU A 224 5.43 -2.46 8.64
C GLU A 224 5.36 -3.90 9.20
N ALA A 225 4.61 -4.13 10.28
CA ALA A 225 4.42 -5.45 10.88
C ALA A 225 3.71 -6.45 9.97
N ASP A 226 2.95 -5.99 8.98
CA ASP A 226 2.23 -6.84 8.02
C ASP A 226 3.07 -7.20 6.77
N LEU A 227 4.31 -6.72 6.70
CA LEU A 227 5.19 -6.90 5.53
C LEU A 227 6.26 -7.95 5.78
N PHE A 228 6.68 -8.64 4.72
CA PHE A 228 7.88 -9.47 4.71
C PHE A 228 9.07 -8.70 4.16
N ALA A 229 10.10 -8.50 5.00
CA ALA A 229 11.37 -7.94 4.56
C ALA A 229 12.27 -9.02 3.95
N ALA A 230 12.97 -8.67 2.89
CA ALA A 230 14.03 -9.47 2.30
C ALA A 230 15.37 -8.73 2.42
N THR A 231 16.36 -9.39 3.00
CA THR A 231 17.71 -8.86 3.13
C THR A 231 18.70 -9.74 2.39
N SER A 232 19.67 -9.14 1.71
CA SER A 232 20.71 -9.91 1.03
C SER A 232 21.74 -10.41 2.04
N GLY A 233 21.74 -11.70 2.33
CA GLY A 233 22.86 -12.47 2.90
C GLY A 233 23.22 -12.29 4.37
N LEU A 234 22.97 -11.15 5.02
CA LEU A 234 23.47 -10.86 6.38
C LEU A 234 22.39 -10.37 7.37
N GLY A 235 21.12 -10.41 7.01
CA GLY A 235 20.02 -9.87 7.84
C GLY A 235 20.00 -10.35 9.30
N PRO A 236 20.03 -11.65 9.59
CA PRO A 236 20.03 -12.14 10.98
C PRO A 236 21.29 -11.77 11.75
N ILE A 237 22.43 -11.66 11.06
CA ILE A 237 23.71 -11.27 11.66
C ILE A 237 23.72 -9.76 11.92
N ALA A 238 23.12 -8.95 11.04
CA ALA A 238 23.01 -7.51 11.20
C ALA A 238 22.07 -7.16 12.37
N ASP A 239 20.91 -7.80 12.48
CA ASP A 239 19.98 -7.62 13.60
C ASP A 239 20.60 -8.03 14.94
N TYR A 240 21.32 -9.15 14.96
CA TYR A 240 22.06 -9.60 16.14
C TYR A 240 23.18 -8.62 16.49
N ALA A 241 23.96 -8.18 15.51
CA ALA A 241 25.03 -7.20 15.70
C ALA A 241 24.49 -5.84 16.17
N GLN A 242 23.34 -5.40 15.66
CA GLN A 242 22.66 -4.18 16.10
C GLN A 242 22.14 -4.31 17.54
N THR A 243 21.52 -5.43 17.88
CA THR A 243 21.03 -5.71 19.25
C THR A 243 22.19 -5.77 20.22
N MET A 244 23.30 -6.45 19.86
CA MET A 244 24.50 -6.51 20.68
C MET A 244 25.21 -5.16 20.83
N ALA A 245 25.22 -4.35 19.76
CA ALA A 245 25.80 -3.01 19.80
C ALA A 245 24.97 -2.05 20.66
N ILE A 246 23.64 -2.11 20.58
CA ILE A 246 22.74 -1.32 21.46
C ILE A 246 22.94 -1.75 22.92
N SER A 247 22.93 -3.05 23.22
CA SER A 247 23.18 -3.56 24.57
C SER A 247 24.57 -3.21 25.13
N ALA A 248 25.59 -3.23 24.25
CA ALA A 248 26.94 -2.79 24.63
C ALA A 248 26.97 -1.27 24.89
N MET A 249 26.26 -0.46 24.10
CA MET A 249 26.17 1.00 24.31
C MET A 249 25.45 1.34 25.62
N GLU A 250 24.33 0.68 25.92
CA GLU A 250 23.60 0.85 27.18
C GLU A 250 24.44 0.45 28.40
N SER A 251 25.25 -0.61 28.28
CA SER A 251 26.18 -1.06 29.31
C SER A 251 27.37 -0.08 29.51
N MET A 252 27.80 0.59 28.44
CA MET A 252 28.91 1.55 28.45
C MET A 252 28.49 2.94 28.93
N GLU A 253 27.22 3.35 28.74
CA GLU A 253 26.67 4.57 29.34
C GLU A 253 26.58 4.47 30.87
N ALA A 254 26.48 3.25 31.40
CA ALA A 254 26.48 2.99 32.85
C ALA A 254 27.89 2.96 33.48
N ALA A 255 28.97 2.88 32.67
CA ALA A 255 30.36 2.82 33.15
C ALA A 255 31.17 4.01 32.61
N ALA A 256 31.59 4.94 33.47
CA ALA A 256 32.20 6.22 33.14
C ALA A 256 33.57 6.20 32.45
N ALA A 257 33.76 7.12 31.58
CA ALA A 257 34.66 7.46 30.52
C ALA A 257 36.19 7.48 30.77
N SER A 258 36.97 6.78 29.90
CA SER A 258 38.37 6.99 29.68
C SER A 258 38.69 7.18 28.17
N HIS A 259 39.89 7.68 27.85
CA HIS A 259 40.31 8.03 26.45
C HIS A 259 40.23 6.86 25.45
N ASN A 260 40.40 5.61 25.90
CA ASN A 260 40.25 4.41 25.08
C ASN A 260 38.77 4.13 24.69
N GLU A 261 37.80 4.60 25.48
CA GLU A 261 36.38 4.46 25.21
C GLU A 261 35.93 5.36 24.07
N ILE A 262 36.54 6.54 23.86
CA ILE A 262 36.21 7.44 22.74
C ILE A 262 36.62 6.79 21.43
N ILE A 263 37.77 6.13 21.35
CA ILE A 263 38.22 5.38 20.15
C ILE A 263 37.29 4.18 19.93
N HIS A 264 36.89 3.48 20.96
CA HIS A 264 35.95 2.36 20.90
C HIS A 264 34.59 2.81 20.41
N ARG A 265 34.07 3.97 20.86
CA ARG A 265 32.81 4.58 20.40
C ARG A 265 32.85 4.95 18.92
N ILE A 266 33.95 5.54 18.44
CA ILE A 266 34.13 5.90 17.02
C ILE A 266 34.13 4.63 16.14
N THR A 267 34.85 3.59 16.55
CA THR A 267 34.94 2.33 15.78
C THR A 267 33.60 1.57 15.79
N HIS A 268 32.86 1.60 16.89
CA HIS A 268 31.52 1.03 16.98
C HIS A 268 30.49 1.86 16.20
N GLY A 269 30.60 3.18 16.20
CA GLY A 269 29.76 4.08 15.39
C GLY A 269 29.94 3.86 13.90
N GLU A 270 31.17 3.61 13.44
CA GLU A 270 31.44 3.25 12.04
C GLU A 270 30.91 1.85 11.69
N ALA A 271 31.02 0.88 12.60
CA ALA A 271 30.47 -0.45 12.41
C ALA A 271 28.92 -0.41 12.36
N LEU A 272 28.28 0.35 13.26
CA LEU A 272 26.84 0.59 13.24
C LEU A 272 26.38 1.30 11.97
N LYS A 273 27.16 2.27 11.49
CA LYS A 273 26.88 2.94 10.23
C LYS A 273 26.96 1.99 9.04
N ARG A 274 27.95 1.12 8.98
CA ARG A 274 28.06 0.08 7.93
C ARG A 274 26.92 -0.92 7.98
N VAL A 275 26.50 -1.34 9.19
CA VAL A 275 25.34 -2.20 9.39
C VAL A 275 24.05 -1.46 8.97
N SER A 276 23.91 -0.19 9.35
CA SER A 276 22.78 0.66 8.93
C SER A 276 22.75 0.87 7.40
N ASP A 277 23.91 1.10 6.78
CA ASP A 277 24.02 1.25 5.32
C ASP A 277 23.70 -0.07 4.59
N GLN A 278 24.01 -1.22 5.17
CA GLN A 278 23.62 -2.54 4.65
C GLN A 278 22.13 -2.83 4.88
N LEU A 279 21.54 -2.37 6.00
CA LEU A 279 20.10 -2.41 6.24
C LEU A 279 19.34 -1.48 5.29
N SER A 280 19.98 -0.42 4.76
CA SER A 280 19.39 0.44 3.72
C SER A 280 19.18 -0.27 2.38
N GLU A 281 19.81 -1.43 2.17
CA GLU A 281 19.58 -2.30 1.01
C GLU A 281 18.42 -3.29 1.18
N ARG A 282 17.68 -3.22 2.29
CA ARG A 282 16.49 -4.08 2.47
C ARG A 282 15.51 -3.88 1.32
N ARG A 283 14.86 -4.96 0.96
CA ARG A 283 13.72 -4.97 0.03
C ARG A 283 12.53 -5.58 0.74
N TRP A 284 11.37 -5.34 0.22
CA TRP A 284 10.13 -5.88 0.73
C TRP A 284 9.46 -6.71 -0.34
N LEU A 285 8.95 -7.88 0.05
CA LEU A 285 8.02 -8.62 -0.78
C LEU A 285 6.71 -7.82 -0.86
N ILE A 286 6.18 -7.62 -2.06
CA ILE A 286 4.95 -6.83 -2.24
C ILE A 286 3.75 -7.49 -1.56
N PRO A 287 2.95 -6.77 -0.74
CA PRO A 287 1.71 -7.29 -0.18
C PRO A 287 0.57 -7.31 -1.21
N THR A 288 0.76 -6.65 -2.34
CA THR A 288 -0.14 -6.50 -3.47
C THR A 288 0.61 -5.87 -4.65
N ALA A 289 0.23 -6.18 -5.88
CA ALA A 289 0.84 -5.56 -7.06
C ALA A 289 0.52 -4.06 -7.18
N GLU A 290 -0.47 -3.53 -6.46
CA GLU A 290 -0.72 -2.10 -6.33
C GLU A 290 0.57 -1.32 -6.08
N VAL A 291 1.43 -1.83 -5.18
CA VAL A 291 2.69 -1.16 -4.83
C VAL A 291 3.54 -0.93 -6.06
N SER A 292 3.77 -1.98 -6.84
CA SER A 292 4.62 -1.88 -8.02
C SER A 292 3.96 -1.11 -9.17
N LEU A 293 2.69 -1.38 -9.43
CA LEU A 293 1.94 -0.77 -10.55
C LEU A 293 1.74 0.74 -10.36
N THR A 294 1.34 1.16 -9.16
CA THR A 294 1.09 2.57 -8.87
C THR A 294 2.38 3.39 -8.88
N ASN A 295 3.51 2.80 -8.49
CA ASN A 295 4.81 3.47 -8.52
C ASN A 295 5.40 3.64 -9.94
N LEU A 296 4.78 3.12 -11.00
CA LEU A 296 5.20 3.40 -12.38
C LEU A 296 5.09 4.87 -12.76
N VAL A 297 4.27 5.65 -12.05
CA VAL A 297 4.15 7.12 -12.26
C VAL A 297 4.85 7.94 -11.17
N ARG A 298 5.64 7.30 -10.29
CA ARG A 298 6.38 7.97 -9.23
C ARG A 298 7.35 9.01 -9.81
N GLU A 299 7.34 10.24 -9.23
CA GLU A 299 8.23 11.34 -9.60
C GLU A 299 8.16 11.69 -11.10
N GLN A 300 6.97 11.49 -11.71
CA GLN A 300 6.75 11.75 -13.12
C GLN A 300 5.62 12.76 -13.33
N ILE A 301 5.69 13.45 -14.46
CA ILE A 301 4.61 14.27 -14.99
C ILE A 301 4.05 13.55 -16.22
N THR A 302 2.92 12.88 -16.04
CA THR A 302 2.22 12.15 -17.10
C THR A 302 1.44 13.13 -17.98
N ALA A 303 1.52 12.98 -19.28
CA ALA A 303 0.68 13.77 -20.21
C ALA A 303 -0.80 13.47 -19.95
N GLU A 304 -1.62 14.49 -19.72
CA GLU A 304 -3.03 14.31 -19.34
C GLU A 304 -3.84 13.60 -20.42
N GLU A 305 -3.46 13.76 -21.66
CA GLU A 305 -4.08 13.14 -22.83
C GLU A 305 -3.92 11.61 -22.87
N THR A 306 -2.95 11.06 -22.11
CA THR A 306 -2.74 9.61 -22.00
C THR A 306 -3.53 8.97 -20.87
N LEU A 307 -4.22 9.76 -20.05
CA LEU A 307 -5.02 9.26 -18.94
C LEU A 307 -6.45 8.90 -19.40
N PRO A 308 -7.07 7.87 -18.80
CA PRO A 308 -6.56 7.06 -17.68
C PRO A 308 -5.55 6.00 -18.14
N LEU A 309 -4.47 5.80 -17.36
CA LEU A 309 -3.66 4.59 -17.47
C LEU A 309 -4.33 3.48 -16.68
N ARG A 310 -4.57 2.34 -17.31
CA ARG A 310 -5.15 1.15 -16.70
C ARG A 310 -4.15 0.02 -16.75
N LEU A 311 -3.72 -0.45 -15.59
CA LEU A 311 -2.63 -1.41 -15.42
C LEU A 311 -3.15 -2.62 -14.65
N THR A 312 -2.74 -3.82 -15.05
CA THR A 312 -3.08 -5.06 -14.35
C THR A 312 -1.88 -5.98 -14.26
N ALA A 313 -1.86 -6.82 -13.23
CA ALA A 313 -0.84 -7.84 -13.06
C ALA A 313 -1.40 -9.02 -12.26
N LEU A 314 -1.07 -10.24 -12.67
CA LEU A 314 -1.25 -11.45 -11.86
C LEU A 314 0.07 -11.71 -11.11
N THR A 315 0.08 -11.49 -9.81
CA THR A 315 1.28 -11.68 -8.98
C THR A 315 1.00 -12.47 -7.71
N PRO A 316 2.02 -13.14 -7.15
CA PRO A 316 1.98 -13.48 -5.74
C PRO A 316 1.96 -12.20 -4.89
N SER A 317 1.28 -12.26 -3.76
CA SER A 317 1.19 -11.23 -2.74
C SER A 317 1.57 -11.83 -1.40
N PHE A 318 2.28 -11.07 -0.55
CA PHE A 318 2.87 -11.56 0.68
C PHE A 318 2.45 -10.71 1.87
N ARG A 319 1.79 -11.32 2.86
CA ARG A 319 1.32 -10.63 4.06
C ARG A 319 1.66 -11.42 5.31
N SER A 320 2.24 -10.82 6.33
CA SER A 320 2.53 -11.50 7.60
C SER A 320 1.30 -11.67 8.48
N GLU A 321 0.18 -10.98 8.16
CA GLU A 321 -1.11 -11.10 8.84
C GLU A 321 -1.00 -10.89 10.37
N ALA A 322 -0.14 -9.96 10.79
CA ALA A 322 0.18 -9.70 12.20
C ALA A 322 -1.07 -9.32 13.03
N GLY A 323 -2.01 -8.58 12.42
CA GLY A 323 -3.26 -8.16 13.05
C GLY A 323 -4.36 -9.23 13.10
N ALA A 324 -4.16 -10.39 12.46
CA ALA A 324 -5.19 -11.42 12.27
C ALA A 324 -4.95 -12.70 13.12
N SER A 325 -4.31 -12.55 14.28
CA SER A 325 -4.01 -13.67 15.15
C SER A 325 -5.31 -14.40 15.57
N GLY A 326 -5.35 -15.72 15.34
CA GLY A 326 -6.48 -16.58 15.71
C GLY A 326 -7.68 -16.59 14.76
N ARG A 327 -7.76 -15.71 13.74
CA ARG A 327 -8.84 -15.70 12.75
C ARG A 327 -8.45 -16.47 11.47
N ASP A 328 -9.41 -17.26 10.94
CA ASP A 328 -9.25 -18.04 9.69
C ASP A 328 -7.90 -18.78 9.59
N THR A 329 -7.53 -19.50 10.66
CA THR A 329 -6.23 -20.21 10.76
C THR A 329 -6.21 -21.52 9.96
N ARG A 330 -7.39 -22.05 9.55
CA ARG A 330 -7.53 -23.23 8.71
C ARG A 330 -7.99 -22.84 7.31
N GLY A 331 -7.43 -23.52 6.30
CA GLY A 331 -7.81 -23.36 4.90
C GLY A 331 -7.14 -22.20 4.20
N MET A 332 -7.74 -21.74 3.09
CA MET A 332 -7.16 -20.79 2.15
C MET A 332 -7.75 -19.36 2.23
N ILE A 333 -8.61 -19.09 3.21
CA ILE A 333 -9.26 -17.76 3.31
C ILE A 333 -8.23 -16.68 3.64
N ARG A 334 -7.23 -17.02 4.48
CA ARG A 334 -6.19 -16.10 4.92
C ARG A 334 -4.82 -16.77 4.90
N GLN A 335 -3.98 -16.35 3.98
CA GLN A 335 -2.67 -16.93 3.69
C GLN A 335 -1.56 -15.89 3.72
N HIS A 336 -0.33 -16.31 4.09
CA HIS A 336 0.87 -15.48 4.02
C HIS A 336 1.33 -15.22 2.58
N GLN A 337 1.01 -16.14 1.67
CA GLN A 337 1.28 -16.05 0.24
C GLN A 337 0.05 -16.46 -0.55
N PHE A 338 -0.40 -15.63 -1.48
CA PHE A 338 -1.55 -15.89 -2.34
C PHE A 338 -1.40 -15.15 -3.67
N TYR A 339 -2.06 -15.65 -4.72
CA TYR A 339 -2.11 -14.98 -6.01
C TYR A 339 -3.28 -14.01 -6.11
N LYS A 340 -3.05 -12.88 -6.75
CA LYS A 340 -4.06 -11.86 -7.00
C LYS A 340 -3.88 -11.24 -8.38
N VAL A 341 -4.97 -11.04 -9.11
CA VAL A 341 -5.01 -10.11 -10.24
C VAL A 341 -5.30 -8.73 -9.66
N GLU A 342 -4.40 -7.79 -9.87
CA GLU A 342 -4.53 -6.41 -9.40
C GLU A 342 -4.96 -5.51 -10.52
N LEU A 343 -5.84 -4.56 -10.22
CA LEU A 343 -6.27 -3.47 -11.10
C LEU A 343 -5.79 -2.14 -10.53
N VAL A 344 -5.08 -1.36 -11.32
CA VAL A 344 -4.66 0.00 -10.96
C VAL A 344 -5.09 0.94 -12.07
N SER A 345 -5.69 2.07 -11.70
CA SER A 345 -5.97 3.15 -12.63
C SER A 345 -5.35 4.46 -12.15
N ILE A 346 -4.67 5.16 -13.05
CA ILE A 346 -4.15 6.51 -12.83
C ILE A 346 -5.02 7.45 -13.66
N THR A 347 -5.64 8.44 -13.02
CA THR A 347 -6.65 9.29 -13.66
C THR A 347 -6.45 10.76 -13.36
N THR A 348 -7.24 11.60 -14.03
CA THR A 348 -7.45 12.98 -13.59
C THR A 348 -8.43 13.03 -12.40
N PRO A 349 -8.43 14.10 -11.60
CA PRO A 349 -9.41 14.28 -10.52
C PRO A 349 -10.86 14.18 -11.01
N GLU A 350 -11.15 14.71 -12.20
CA GLU A 350 -12.51 14.80 -12.77
C GLU A 350 -13.08 13.45 -13.17
N THR A 351 -12.22 12.53 -13.59
CA THR A 351 -12.64 11.20 -14.12
C THR A 351 -12.56 10.10 -13.08
N SER A 352 -11.95 10.34 -11.91
CA SER A 352 -11.64 9.29 -10.94
C SER A 352 -12.86 8.57 -10.38
N ASN A 353 -13.99 9.26 -10.15
CA ASN A 353 -15.19 8.61 -9.64
C ASN A 353 -15.83 7.69 -10.68
N ALA A 354 -15.90 8.11 -11.95
CA ALA A 354 -16.39 7.25 -13.04
C ALA A 354 -15.48 6.04 -13.27
N GLU A 355 -14.18 6.24 -13.18
CA GLU A 355 -13.21 5.14 -13.29
C GLU A 355 -13.30 4.16 -12.11
N HIS A 356 -13.64 4.65 -10.91
CA HIS A 356 -13.89 3.80 -9.74
C HIS A 356 -15.08 2.85 -9.97
N GLU A 357 -16.24 3.37 -10.40
CA GLU A 357 -17.41 2.55 -10.72
C GLU A 357 -17.10 1.54 -11.85
N ARG A 358 -16.33 1.97 -12.85
CA ARG A 358 -15.89 1.07 -13.93
C ARG A 358 -15.00 -0.06 -13.39
N MET A 359 -14.04 0.24 -12.51
CA MET A 359 -13.17 -0.75 -11.88
C MET A 359 -13.97 -1.79 -11.09
N VAL A 360 -14.95 -1.34 -10.31
CA VAL A 360 -15.86 -2.24 -9.57
C VAL A 360 -16.62 -3.15 -10.54
N THR A 361 -17.15 -2.59 -11.63
CA THR A 361 -17.85 -3.37 -12.66
C THR A 361 -16.93 -4.44 -13.30
N CYS A 362 -15.66 -4.12 -13.56
CA CYS A 362 -14.69 -5.08 -14.08
C CYS A 362 -14.42 -6.24 -13.10
N ALA A 363 -14.38 -5.96 -11.79
CA ALA A 363 -14.24 -6.99 -10.77
C ALA A 363 -15.52 -7.84 -10.62
N GLU A 364 -16.71 -7.22 -10.66
CA GLU A 364 -18.00 -7.91 -10.64
C GLU A 364 -18.16 -8.86 -11.83
N GLU A 365 -17.67 -8.48 -13.03
CA GLU A 365 -17.79 -9.29 -14.24
C GLU A 365 -17.07 -10.62 -14.10
N VAL A 366 -15.95 -10.70 -13.39
CA VAL A 366 -15.28 -11.97 -13.10
C VAL A 366 -16.23 -12.93 -12.37
N LEU A 367 -16.91 -12.45 -11.33
CA LEU A 367 -17.85 -13.27 -10.55
C LEU A 367 -19.07 -13.67 -11.37
N LYS A 368 -19.59 -12.77 -12.21
CA LYS A 368 -20.71 -13.06 -13.13
C LYS A 368 -20.35 -14.14 -14.14
N ARG A 369 -19.16 -14.05 -14.78
CA ARG A 369 -18.68 -15.07 -15.73
C ARG A 369 -18.44 -16.44 -15.08
N LEU A 370 -18.07 -16.43 -13.78
CA LEU A 370 -17.93 -17.64 -12.98
C LEU A 370 -19.27 -18.08 -12.35
N GLU A 371 -20.36 -17.34 -12.55
CA GLU A 371 -21.69 -17.61 -12.00
C GLU A 371 -21.69 -17.80 -10.48
N LEU A 372 -20.83 -17.04 -9.79
CA LEU A 372 -20.73 -17.05 -8.34
C LEU A 372 -21.62 -15.97 -7.72
N PRO A 373 -22.52 -16.30 -6.78
CA PRO A 373 -23.35 -15.31 -6.11
C PRO A 373 -22.48 -14.34 -5.29
N PHE A 374 -22.74 -13.04 -5.43
CA PHE A 374 -21.99 -12.01 -4.71
C PHE A 374 -22.86 -10.81 -4.35
N ARG A 375 -22.36 -9.97 -3.47
CA ARG A 375 -22.87 -8.64 -3.17
C ARG A 375 -21.73 -7.61 -3.20
N THR A 376 -22.09 -6.37 -3.51
CA THR A 376 -21.17 -5.22 -3.49
C THR A 376 -21.54 -4.30 -2.33
N MET A 377 -20.58 -4.03 -1.47
CA MET A 377 -20.72 -3.23 -0.26
C MET A 377 -20.01 -1.90 -0.43
N LEU A 378 -20.66 -0.79 -0.11
CA LEU A 378 -20.00 0.50 0.10
C LEU A 378 -19.53 0.56 1.55
N LEU A 379 -18.22 0.63 1.76
CA LEU A 379 -17.66 0.66 3.11
C LEU A 379 -17.94 1.99 3.80
N CYS A 380 -18.17 1.93 5.11
CA CYS A 380 -18.29 3.10 5.96
C CYS A 380 -16.92 3.72 6.29
N LYS A 381 -16.93 4.92 6.84
CA LYS A 381 -15.69 5.68 7.12
C LYS A 381 -14.71 4.95 8.05
N GLY A 382 -15.20 4.22 9.04
CA GLY A 382 -14.37 3.49 10.00
C GLY A 382 -13.72 2.22 9.42
N ASP A 383 -14.38 1.58 8.44
CA ASP A 383 -13.94 0.32 7.86
C ASP A 383 -13.03 0.48 6.62
N MET A 384 -13.08 1.63 5.96
CA MET A 384 -12.23 1.88 4.78
C MET A 384 -10.73 1.81 5.08
N GLY A 385 -9.96 1.30 4.13
CA GLY A 385 -8.49 1.28 4.16
C GLY A 385 -7.87 2.68 4.36
N PHE A 386 -6.65 2.70 4.89
CA PHE A 386 -5.92 3.92 5.28
C PHE A 386 -5.79 4.97 4.17
N THR A 387 -5.51 4.53 2.94
CA THR A 387 -5.30 5.42 1.79
C THR A 387 -6.57 5.76 1.03
N ALA A 388 -7.64 5.03 1.30
CA ALA A 388 -8.88 5.15 0.55
C ALA A 388 -9.68 6.39 0.93
N ARG A 389 -10.27 7.01 -0.09
CA ARG A 389 -11.28 8.06 0.01
C ARG A 389 -12.69 7.50 -0.11
N LYS A 390 -12.86 6.43 -0.89
CA LYS A 390 -14.09 5.64 -1.06
C LYS A 390 -13.72 4.24 -1.47
N THR A 391 -14.40 3.24 -0.90
CA THR A 391 -14.13 1.83 -1.19
C THR A 391 -15.43 1.07 -1.41
N PHE A 392 -15.43 0.21 -2.42
CA PHE A 392 -16.40 -0.85 -2.60
C PHE A 392 -15.72 -2.20 -2.40
N ASP A 393 -16.32 -3.04 -1.56
CA ASP A 393 -15.92 -4.43 -1.42
C ASP A 393 -16.92 -5.34 -2.14
N LEU A 394 -16.39 -6.33 -2.84
CA LEU A 394 -17.17 -7.44 -3.36
C LEU A 394 -17.05 -8.61 -2.39
N GLU A 395 -18.18 -9.18 -2.02
CA GLU A 395 -18.24 -10.34 -1.15
C GLU A 395 -18.92 -11.50 -1.86
N VAL A 396 -18.25 -12.65 -1.95
CA VAL A 396 -18.77 -13.87 -2.56
C VAL A 396 -19.43 -14.77 -1.53
N TRP A 397 -20.50 -15.45 -1.93
CA TRP A 397 -21.17 -16.40 -1.07
C TRP A 397 -20.36 -17.70 -0.88
N LEU A 398 -20.14 -18.10 0.37
CA LEU A 398 -19.54 -19.37 0.73
C LEU A 398 -20.56 -20.28 1.41
N PRO A 399 -21.06 -21.33 0.74
CA PRO A 399 -22.13 -22.17 1.22
C PRO A 399 -21.81 -22.91 2.54
N SER A 400 -20.55 -23.36 2.73
CA SER A 400 -20.15 -24.07 3.92
C SER A 400 -20.19 -23.22 5.19
N GLN A 401 -19.99 -21.91 5.03
CA GLN A 401 -20.02 -20.95 6.12
C GLN A 401 -21.36 -20.24 6.25
N ASN A 402 -22.27 -20.44 5.28
CA ASN A 402 -23.54 -19.73 5.18
C ASN A 402 -23.38 -18.20 5.30
N THR A 403 -22.36 -17.64 4.66
CA THR A 403 -22.06 -16.21 4.73
C THR A 403 -21.39 -15.70 3.46
N TYR A 404 -21.41 -14.37 3.28
CA TYR A 404 -20.60 -13.68 2.29
C TYR A 404 -19.20 -13.41 2.84
N ARG A 405 -18.17 -13.55 1.99
CA ARG A 405 -16.77 -13.24 2.33
C ARG A 405 -16.18 -12.31 1.28
N GLU A 406 -15.47 -11.30 1.73
CA GLU A 406 -14.73 -10.38 0.87
C GLU A 406 -13.82 -11.13 -0.11
N ILE A 407 -13.89 -10.77 -1.39
CA ILE A 407 -13.07 -11.37 -2.46
C ILE A 407 -12.35 -10.30 -3.27
N SER A 408 -12.81 -9.09 -3.25
CA SER A 408 -12.21 -7.91 -3.86
C SER A 408 -12.50 -6.67 -3.05
N SER A 409 -11.56 -5.75 -3.05
CA SER A 409 -11.73 -4.40 -2.50
C SER A 409 -11.25 -3.41 -3.56
N CYS A 410 -12.11 -2.48 -3.97
CA CYS A 410 -11.83 -1.47 -4.98
C CYS A 410 -11.86 -0.08 -4.35
N SER A 411 -10.74 0.62 -4.35
CA SER A 411 -10.57 1.90 -3.67
C SER A 411 -10.19 3.03 -4.62
N ASN A 412 -10.85 4.18 -4.46
CA ASN A 412 -10.39 5.45 -4.97
C ASN A 412 -9.60 6.17 -3.87
N CYS A 413 -8.31 6.42 -4.10
CA CYS A 413 -7.41 7.08 -3.16
C CYS A 413 -7.33 8.60 -3.38
N GLY A 414 -7.97 9.15 -4.41
CA GLY A 414 -7.80 10.54 -4.80
C GLY A 414 -6.32 10.85 -5.07
N ASP A 415 -5.86 12.01 -4.64
CA ASP A 415 -4.48 12.45 -4.80
C ASP A 415 -3.55 12.03 -3.62
N PHE A 416 -4.06 11.27 -2.67
CA PHE A 416 -3.34 10.93 -1.43
C PHE A 416 -2.02 10.18 -1.67
N GLN A 417 -2.05 9.16 -2.52
CA GLN A 417 -0.85 8.41 -2.91
C GLN A 417 0.02 9.22 -3.88
N ALA A 418 -0.60 9.91 -4.83
CA ALA A 418 0.11 10.77 -5.79
C ALA A 418 0.97 11.83 -5.10
N ARG A 419 0.48 12.45 -4.02
CA ARG A 419 1.26 13.39 -3.18
C ARG A 419 2.44 12.73 -2.46
N ARG A 420 2.35 11.45 -2.12
CA ARG A 420 3.46 10.69 -1.51
C ARG A 420 4.55 10.36 -2.52
N MET A 421 4.14 10.15 -3.77
CA MET A 421 5.01 9.73 -4.88
C MET A 421 5.47 10.88 -5.76
N ASP A 422 4.98 12.11 -5.53
CA ASP A 422 5.09 13.25 -6.46
C ASP A 422 4.68 12.92 -7.90
N ALA A 423 3.57 12.17 -8.03
CA ALA A 423 3.00 11.77 -9.31
C ALA A 423 2.02 12.83 -9.82
N ARG A 424 2.34 13.45 -10.94
CA ARG A 424 1.59 14.58 -11.49
C ARG A 424 1.13 14.34 -12.92
N THR A 425 0.14 15.13 -13.33
CA THR A 425 -0.28 15.24 -14.74
C THR A 425 -0.25 16.68 -15.20
N LYS A 426 -0.18 16.87 -16.50
CA LYS A 426 -0.14 18.19 -17.12
C LYS A 426 -0.73 18.11 -18.52
N LYS A 427 -1.60 19.06 -18.87
CA LYS A 427 -2.02 19.28 -20.26
C LYS A 427 -0.93 19.94 -21.08
N ALA A 428 -0.91 19.65 -22.37
CA ALA A 428 -0.04 20.35 -23.30
C ALA A 428 -0.30 21.87 -23.25
N GLY A 429 0.76 22.64 -23.03
CA GLY A 429 0.69 24.12 -22.93
C GLY A 429 0.49 24.69 -21.51
N ASP A 430 0.12 23.91 -20.52
CA ASP A 430 -0.01 24.39 -19.15
C ASP A 430 1.34 24.73 -18.51
N LYS A 431 1.36 25.73 -17.60
CA LYS A 431 2.60 26.13 -16.89
C LYS A 431 2.90 25.27 -15.65
N GLY A 432 1.92 24.58 -15.09
CA GLY A 432 2.05 23.79 -13.86
C GLY A 432 1.43 22.40 -14.00
N GLY A 433 1.95 21.42 -13.25
CA GLY A 433 1.37 20.11 -13.11
C GLY A 433 0.46 20.03 -11.87
N ARG A 434 -0.57 19.17 -11.92
CA ARG A 434 -1.45 18.83 -10.81
C ARG A 434 -1.28 17.35 -10.45
N PHE A 435 -1.60 16.97 -9.21
CA PHE A 435 -1.54 15.57 -8.81
C PHE A 435 -2.57 14.75 -9.58
N VAL A 436 -2.17 13.52 -9.96
CA VAL A 436 -3.09 12.52 -10.48
C VAL A 436 -3.94 11.95 -9.35
N HIS A 437 -5.05 11.30 -9.68
CA HIS A 437 -5.76 10.40 -8.77
C HIS A 437 -5.34 8.96 -9.04
N THR A 438 -5.24 8.16 -7.97
CA THR A 438 -4.90 6.74 -8.05
C THR A 438 -6.07 5.90 -7.57
N LEU A 439 -6.31 4.79 -8.24
CA LEU A 439 -7.30 3.80 -7.88
C LEU A 439 -6.66 2.43 -7.90
N ASN A 440 -7.06 1.57 -6.98
CA ASN A 440 -6.63 0.18 -6.94
C ASN A 440 -7.80 -0.75 -6.64
N GLY A 441 -7.71 -1.98 -7.09
CA GLY A 441 -8.71 -3.00 -6.78
C GLY A 441 -8.24 -4.39 -7.17
N SER A 442 -8.88 -5.40 -6.59
CA SER A 442 -8.60 -6.78 -6.97
C SER A 442 -9.50 -7.25 -8.09
N GLY A 443 -8.93 -7.85 -9.09
CA GLY A 443 -9.68 -8.38 -10.19
C GLY A 443 -9.62 -9.91 -10.42
N LEU A 444 -9.50 -10.84 -9.44
CA LEU A 444 -9.77 -10.90 -8.00
C LEU A 444 -8.60 -11.56 -7.22
N ALA A 445 -8.86 -11.91 -5.94
CA ALA A 445 -8.01 -12.81 -5.15
C ALA A 445 -8.20 -14.26 -5.62
N VAL A 446 -7.18 -14.83 -6.26
CA VAL A 446 -7.29 -16.15 -6.94
C VAL A 446 -7.62 -17.26 -5.95
N GLY A 447 -6.94 -17.31 -4.81
CA GLY A 447 -7.18 -18.34 -3.78
C GLY A 447 -8.60 -18.31 -3.21
N ARG A 448 -9.16 -17.12 -2.90
CA ARG A 448 -10.56 -17.01 -2.45
C ARG A 448 -11.55 -17.36 -3.54
N THR A 449 -11.24 -17.06 -4.79
CA THR A 449 -12.09 -17.47 -5.92
C THR A 449 -12.04 -18.98 -6.10
N LEU A 450 -10.88 -19.62 -5.93
CA LEU A 450 -10.77 -21.08 -5.89
C LEU A 450 -11.67 -21.70 -4.80
N VAL A 451 -11.61 -21.15 -3.58
CA VAL A 451 -12.50 -21.56 -2.48
C VAL A 451 -13.97 -21.43 -2.89
N ALA A 452 -14.36 -20.29 -3.44
CA ALA A 452 -15.74 -20.05 -3.86
C ALA A 452 -16.20 -21.02 -4.96
N VAL A 453 -15.36 -21.31 -5.95
CA VAL A 453 -15.67 -22.31 -7.00
C VAL A 453 -15.81 -23.69 -6.38
N MET A 454 -14.87 -24.13 -5.57
CA MET A 454 -14.93 -25.44 -4.92
C MET A 454 -16.23 -25.64 -4.11
N GLU A 455 -16.59 -24.64 -3.31
CA GLU A 455 -17.75 -24.77 -2.42
C GLU A 455 -19.10 -24.59 -3.13
N ASN A 456 -19.19 -23.74 -4.16
CA ASN A 456 -20.44 -23.51 -4.90
C ASN A 456 -20.70 -24.57 -5.97
N TYR A 457 -19.65 -25.22 -6.50
CA TYR A 457 -19.74 -26.17 -7.60
C TYR A 457 -19.58 -27.66 -7.19
N GLN A 458 -19.55 -27.94 -5.89
CA GLN A 458 -19.49 -29.31 -5.38
C GLN A 458 -20.79 -30.07 -5.55
N ASP A 459 -20.72 -31.35 -5.90
CA ASP A 459 -21.84 -32.27 -5.83
C ASP A 459 -21.85 -33.08 -4.52
N GLU A 460 -22.89 -33.92 -4.33
CA GLU A 460 -23.02 -34.76 -3.14
C GLU A 460 -21.86 -35.76 -2.97
N GLY A 461 -21.23 -36.18 -4.07
CA GLY A 461 -20.06 -37.07 -4.10
C GLY A 461 -18.73 -36.36 -3.77
N GLY A 462 -18.73 -35.03 -3.72
CA GLY A 462 -17.52 -34.22 -3.49
C GLY A 462 -16.71 -33.96 -4.75
N ARG A 463 -17.28 -34.22 -5.94
CA ARG A 463 -16.70 -33.73 -7.21
C ARG A 463 -17.00 -32.26 -7.34
N ILE A 464 -16.13 -31.54 -8.04
CA ILE A 464 -16.25 -30.11 -8.28
C ILE A 464 -16.48 -29.88 -9.78
N ALA A 465 -17.65 -29.40 -10.17
CA ALA A 465 -17.90 -28.99 -11.53
C ALA A 465 -17.05 -27.78 -11.90
N ILE A 466 -16.57 -27.71 -13.13
CA ILE A 466 -15.74 -26.60 -13.61
C ILE A 466 -16.65 -25.58 -14.32
N PRO A 467 -16.71 -24.30 -13.87
CA PRO A 467 -17.42 -23.24 -14.56
C PRO A 467 -17.10 -23.21 -16.05
N ALA A 468 -18.10 -22.98 -16.89
CA ALA A 468 -17.93 -23.02 -18.35
C ALA A 468 -16.80 -22.10 -18.85
N ALA A 469 -16.66 -20.91 -18.23
CA ALA A 469 -15.60 -19.96 -18.55
C ALA A 469 -14.18 -20.49 -18.30
N LEU A 470 -14.02 -21.48 -17.40
CA LEU A 470 -12.71 -22.05 -17.05
C LEU A 470 -12.37 -23.32 -17.86
N GLN A 471 -13.33 -23.96 -18.51
CA GLN A 471 -13.11 -25.21 -19.24
C GLN A 471 -12.01 -25.11 -20.32
N PRO A 472 -11.88 -24.01 -21.08
CA PRO A 472 -10.78 -23.84 -22.04
C PRO A 472 -9.39 -23.90 -21.34
N TYR A 473 -9.26 -23.29 -20.17
CA TYR A 473 -8.02 -23.28 -19.37
C TYR A 473 -7.76 -24.64 -18.68
N MET A 474 -8.81 -25.47 -18.52
CA MET A 474 -8.78 -26.79 -17.91
C MET A 474 -8.72 -27.93 -18.95
N ARG A 475 -8.35 -27.65 -20.22
CA ARG A 475 -8.26 -28.62 -21.33
C ARG A 475 -9.61 -29.28 -21.66
N GLY A 476 -10.71 -28.58 -21.47
CA GLY A 476 -12.05 -29.07 -21.71
C GLY A 476 -12.60 -29.97 -20.60
N ALA A 477 -11.87 -30.14 -19.48
CA ALA A 477 -12.40 -30.87 -18.33
C ALA A 477 -13.64 -30.17 -17.78
N THR A 478 -14.66 -30.96 -17.42
CA THR A 478 -15.92 -30.45 -16.88
C THR A 478 -16.06 -30.67 -15.36
N HIS A 479 -15.22 -31.53 -14.79
CA HIS A 479 -15.23 -31.84 -13.34
C HIS A 479 -13.82 -32.11 -12.83
N ILE A 480 -13.62 -31.91 -11.54
CA ILE A 480 -12.47 -32.39 -10.76
C ILE A 480 -12.96 -33.44 -9.77
N GLY A 481 -12.23 -34.56 -9.65
CA GLY A 481 -12.63 -35.72 -8.84
C GLY A 481 -13.65 -36.63 -9.57
N GLY A 482 -13.73 -37.90 -9.11
CA GLY A 482 -14.49 -38.95 -9.76
C GLY A 482 -13.60 -39.80 -10.70
N GLU A 483 -14.00 -41.05 -10.94
CA GLU A 483 -13.33 -41.92 -11.92
C GLU A 483 -13.42 -41.28 -13.32
N ALA A 484 -12.29 -41.27 -14.01
CA ALA A 484 -12.20 -40.88 -15.42
C ALA A 484 -12.95 -41.88 -16.29
#